data_1c9e97653a1aad7b81cdc62125b65c31
#
_entry.id   1c9e97653a1aad7b81cdc62125b65c31
#
_cell.length_a   1.000
_cell.length_b   1.000
_cell.length_c   1.000
_cell.angle_alpha   90.00
_cell.angle_beta   90.00
_cell.angle_gamma   90.00
#
_symmetry.space_group_name_H-M   'P 1'
#
loop_
_entity.id
_entity.type
_entity.pdbx_description
1 polymer ?
#
loop_
_entity_poly.entity_id
_entity_poly.type
_entity_poly.pdbx_seq_one_letter_code
_entity_poly.pdbx_strand_id
1 'polypeptide(L)'
;MPIEIPKDKWPGSVRTVTIGATAAEGGTRAKSVTVGGETTMPYLQFEAPTPNPPVVAIEIKSRKPDDWSPLLEEVWGDVMNDSAEWAKKAEEAGADIIVLALMLEDSVDDAVKAVKSVLGATGLPLVVWGPGQAEKDNELLVPVAEATKGEKLVLGICEDKNYRTIVATAMANGHLVQARTPMDVNL
;
A
#
# COMPACT_ATOMS: atom_id res chain seq x y z
N MET A 1 -17.13 -39.37 -21.88
CA MET A 1 -15.75 -39.16 -21.39
C MET A 1 -15.73 -37.77 -20.75
N PRO A 2 -15.23 -37.61 -19.54
CA PRO A 2 -14.98 -36.26 -19.01
C PRO A 2 -13.93 -35.57 -19.87
N ILE A 3 -14.17 -34.33 -20.23
CA ILE A 3 -13.22 -33.50 -20.95
C ILE A 3 -12.18 -33.02 -19.93
N GLU A 4 -10.93 -33.44 -20.11
CA GLU A 4 -9.82 -32.84 -19.32
C GLU A 4 -9.40 -31.53 -19.96
N ILE A 5 -9.46 -30.47 -19.18
CA ILE A 5 -8.94 -29.16 -19.59
C ILE A 5 -7.41 -29.26 -19.54
N PRO A 6 -6.68 -29.03 -20.66
CA PRO A 6 -5.24 -29.05 -20.65
C PRO A 6 -4.72 -27.96 -19.72
N LYS A 7 -3.72 -28.30 -18.90
CA LYS A 7 -3.08 -27.38 -17.95
C LYS A 7 -1.63 -27.18 -18.33
N ASP A 8 -1.20 -25.95 -18.43
CA ASP A 8 0.20 -25.63 -18.62
C ASP A 8 0.99 -25.78 -17.29
N LYS A 9 2.19 -26.33 -17.38
CA LYS A 9 3.09 -26.41 -16.23
C LYS A 9 3.89 -25.12 -16.14
N TRP A 10 3.67 -24.38 -15.07
CA TRP A 10 4.27 -23.10 -14.83
C TRP A 10 5.43 -23.26 -13.83
N PRO A 11 6.69 -22.93 -14.16
CA PRO A 11 7.83 -23.10 -13.24
C PRO A 11 7.99 -21.96 -12.26
N GLY A 12 7.33 -20.83 -12.50
CA GLY A 12 7.39 -19.63 -11.66
C GLY A 12 6.25 -19.53 -10.66
N SER A 13 6.42 -18.62 -9.70
CA SER A 13 5.36 -18.20 -8.78
C SER A 13 5.47 -16.71 -8.49
N VAL A 14 4.35 -16.07 -8.25
CA VAL A 14 4.33 -14.70 -7.73
C VAL A 14 4.83 -14.73 -6.28
N ARG A 15 5.73 -13.80 -5.94
CA ARG A 15 6.27 -13.72 -4.59
C ARG A 15 5.15 -13.44 -3.58
N THR A 16 5.12 -14.23 -2.53
CA THR A 16 4.21 -13.97 -1.39
C THR A 16 4.76 -12.84 -0.53
N VAL A 17 3.91 -11.87 -0.22
CA VAL A 17 4.24 -10.70 0.60
C VAL A 17 3.17 -10.53 1.67
N THR A 18 3.59 -10.34 2.92
CA THR A 18 2.69 -10.03 4.05
C THR A 18 2.89 -8.59 4.48
N ILE A 19 1.83 -7.80 4.44
CA ILE A 19 1.78 -6.37 4.73
C ILE A 19 1.16 -6.16 6.12
N GLY A 20 1.71 -5.23 6.89
CA GLY A 20 1.31 -4.96 8.26
C GLY A 20 2.00 -5.89 9.26
N ALA A 21 2.17 -5.41 10.48
CA ALA A 21 2.68 -6.18 11.60
C ALA A 21 1.70 -6.09 12.78
N THR A 22 1.31 -7.25 13.28
CA THR A 22 0.47 -7.36 14.48
C THR A 22 1.28 -7.12 15.75
N ALA A 23 0.61 -7.01 16.89
CA ALA A 23 1.30 -6.88 18.20
C ALA A 23 2.27 -8.03 18.48
N ALA A 24 1.97 -9.25 18.02
CA ALA A 24 2.85 -10.40 18.14
C ALA A 24 4.13 -10.27 17.30
N GLU A 25 4.09 -9.46 16.24
CA GLU A 25 5.21 -9.19 15.32
C GLU A 25 5.93 -7.87 15.64
N GLY A 26 5.51 -7.17 16.70
CA GLY A 26 6.09 -5.91 17.13
C GLY A 26 5.48 -4.66 16.54
N GLY A 27 4.38 -4.77 15.81
CA GLY A 27 3.61 -3.66 15.26
C GLY A 27 2.33 -3.36 16.05
N THR A 28 1.43 -2.60 15.45
CA THR A 28 0.17 -2.17 16.09
C THR A 28 -1.08 -2.56 15.29
N ARG A 29 -0.90 -3.32 14.18
CA ARG A 29 -2.04 -3.66 13.32
C ARG A 29 -2.92 -4.73 13.96
N ALA A 30 -4.23 -4.64 13.73
CA ALA A 30 -5.17 -5.67 14.17
C ALA A 30 -5.06 -6.96 13.33
N LYS A 31 -4.69 -6.80 12.05
CA LYS A 31 -4.46 -7.91 11.11
C LYS A 31 -3.32 -7.59 10.17
N SER A 32 -2.65 -8.63 9.66
CA SER A 32 -1.78 -8.54 8.48
C SER A 32 -2.52 -9.07 7.26
N VAL A 33 -2.10 -8.64 6.08
CA VAL A 33 -2.66 -9.08 4.79
C VAL A 33 -1.55 -9.71 3.97
N THR A 34 -1.80 -10.92 3.47
CA THR A 34 -0.86 -11.64 2.60
C THR A 34 -1.39 -11.66 1.18
N VAL A 35 -0.54 -11.29 0.22
CA VAL A 35 -0.84 -11.28 -1.22
C VAL A 35 0.21 -12.06 -1.99
N GLY A 36 -0.11 -12.46 -3.23
CA GLY A 36 0.79 -13.23 -4.09
C GLY A 36 0.73 -14.74 -3.81
N GLY A 37 1.71 -15.45 -4.36
CA GLY A 37 1.82 -16.91 -4.25
C GLY A 37 1.19 -17.66 -5.42
N GLU A 38 0.58 -16.98 -6.38
CA GLU A 38 -0.01 -17.60 -7.57
C GLU A 38 1.08 -18.24 -8.44
N THR A 39 0.72 -19.38 -9.01
CA THR A 39 1.56 -20.15 -9.97
C THR A 39 0.94 -20.17 -11.37
N THR A 40 -0.13 -19.44 -11.59
CA THR A 40 -0.79 -19.25 -12.87
C THR A 40 -1.16 -17.78 -13.11
N MET A 41 -1.60 -17.48 -14.32
CA MET A 41 -2.21 -16.18 -14.60
C MET A 41 -3.58 -16.06 -13.89
N PRO A 42 -3.98 -14.87 -13.43
CA PRO A 42 -5.21 -14.68 -12.64
C PRO A 42 -6.49 -15.20 -13.29
N TYR A 43 -6.57 -15.19 -14.62
CA TYR A 43 -7.72 -15.70 -15.39
C TYR A 43 -7.64 -17.20 -15.68
N LEU A 44 -6.53 -17.88 -15.33
CA LEU A 44 -6.31 -19.31 -15.46
C LEU A 44 -6.41 -20.04 -14.11
N GLN A 45 -7.21 -19.55 -13.19
CA GLN A 45 -7.38 -20.12 -11.84
C GLN A 45 -7.82 -21.59 -11.82
N PHE A 46 -8.31 -22.13 -12.94
CA PHE A 46 -8.60 -23.56 -13.11
C PHE A 46 -7.33 -24.42 -13.24
N GLU A 47 -6.17 -23.83 -13.53
CA GLU A 47 -4.90 -24.56 -13.65
C GLU A 47 -4.24 -24.81 -12.29
N ALA A 48 -4.34 -23.82 -11.39
CA ALA A 48 -3.88 -23.94 -10.00
C ALA A 48 -4.70 -23.05 -9.07
N PRO A 49 -4.73 -23.36 -7.76
CA PRO A 49 -5.46 -22.55 -6.80
C PRO A 49 -4.77 -21.18 -6.61
N THR A 50 -5.59 -20.17 -6.32
CA THR A 50 -5.13 -18.86 -5.86
C THR A 50 -4.96 -18.93 -4.34
N PRO A 51 -3.74 -18.99 -3.79
CA PRO A 51 -3.54 -19.22 -2.36
C PRO A 51 -3.96 -18.02 -1.51
N ASN A 52 -3.81 -16.81 -2.03
CA ASN A 52 -4.20 -15.59 -1.38
C ASN A 52 -5.16 -14.83 -2.31
N PRO A 53 -6.44 -14.68 -1.93
CA PRO A 53 -7.41 -13.99 -2.78
C PRO A 53 -7.05 -12.51 -2.92
N PRO A 54 -7.51 -11.84 -4.00
CA PRO A 54 -7.41 -10.41 -4.15
C PRO A 54 -8.03 -9.67 -2.96
N VAL A 55 -7.40 -8.56 -2.57
CA VAL A 55 -7.85 -7.71 -1.47
C VAL A 55 -8.18 -6.31 -1.97
N VAL A 56 -9.05 -5.61 -1.25
CA VAL A 56 -9.47 -4.25 -1.57
C VAL A 56 -8.59 -3.26 -0.83
N ALA A 57 -7.87 -2.43 -1.58
CA ALA A 57 -7.13 -1.30 -1.04
C ALA A 57 -7.85 0.00 -1.41
N ILE A 58 -8.19 0.83 -0.41
CA ILE A 58 -8.82 2.13 -0.66
C ILE A 58 -7.77 3.23 -0.47
N GLU A 59 -7.62 4.05 -1.51
CA GLU A 59 -6.76 5.23 -1.48
C GLU A 59 -7.45 6.39 -0.79
N ILE A 60 -6.76 6.97 0.18
CA ILE A 60 -7.07 8.24 0.82
C ILE A 60 -5.87 9.18 0.67
N LYS A 61 -6.05 10.47 0.93
CA LYS A 61 -4.97 11.45 0.84
C LYS A 61 -4.66 12.08 2.19
N SER A 62 -3.44 12.60 2.34
CA SER A 62 -2.99 13.30 3.55
C SER A 62 -3.80 14.56 3.85
N ARG A 63 -4.38 15.15 2.81
CA ARG A 63 -5.28 16.32 2.87
C ARG A 63 -6.32 16.26 1.76
N LYS A 64 -7.41 17.01 1.91
CA LYS A 64 -8.45 17.09 0.88
C LYS A 64 -7.86 17.61 -0.43
N PRO A 65 -8.05 16.88 -1.57
CA PRO A 65 -7.67 17.37 -2.90
C PRO A 65 -8.61 18.47 -3.37
N ASP A 66 -8.07 19.46 -4.09
CA ASP A 66 -8.86 20.58 -4.62
C ASP A 66 -9.51 20.27 -5.97
N ASP A 67 -9.05 19.22 -6.66
CA ASP A 67 -9.41 18.88 -8.06
C ASP A 67 -10.26 17.60 -8.19
N TRP A 68 -10.82 17.11 -7.09
CA TRP A 68 -11.63 15.89 -7.15
C TRP A 68 -13.02 16.14 -7.74
N SER A 69 -13.56 15.08 -8.35
CA SER A 69 -14.94 15.09 -8.87
C SER A 69 -15.94 15.37 -7.74
N PRO A 70 -16.96 16.23 -7.99
CA PRO A 70 -18.04 16.45 -7.02
C PRO A 70 -18.73 15.16 -6.55
N LEU A 71 -18.77 14.13 -7.39
CA LEU A 71 -19.32 12.81 -7.00
C LEU A 71 -18.50 12.14 -5.89
N LEU A 72 -17.19 12.28 -5.91
CA LEU A 72 -16.32 11.77 -4.85
C LEU A 72 -16.48 12.60 -3.57
N GLU A 73 -16.62 13.92 -3.72
CA GLU A 73 -16.89 14.81 -2.58
C GLU A 73 -18.24 14.49 -1.94
N GLU A 74 -19.26 14.17 -2.71
CA GLU A 74 -20.57 13.75 -2.20
C GLU A 74 -20.49 12.45 -1.38
N VAL A 75 -19.72 11.45 -1.90
CA VAL A 75 -19.55 10.15 -1.23
C VAL A 75 -18.73 10.25 0.05
N TRP A 76 -17.58 10.93 -0.02
CA TRP A 76 -16.66 11.01 1.11
C TRP A 76 -17.04 12.11 2.10
N GLY A 77 -17.47 13.28 1.61
CA GLY A 77 -17.92 14.40 2.45
C GLY A 77 -16.80 15.01 3.29
N ASP A 78 -17.16 15.45 4.48
CA ASP A 78 -16.24 16.17 5.37
C ASP A 78 -15.09 15.35 5.94
N VAL A 79 -15.16 14.00 5.87
CA VAL A 79 -14.05 13.15 6.34
C VAL A 79 -12.76 13.35 5.57
N MET A 80 -12.83 13.88 4.35
CA MET A 80 -11.64 14.21 3.55
C MET A 80 -10.73 15.29 4.18
N ASN A 81 -11.25 16.03 5.17
CA ASN A 81 -10.47 17.05 5.88
C ASN A 81 -9.57 16.45 6.98
N ASP A 82 -9.78 15.18 7.32
CA ASP A 82 -8.99 14.47 8.34
C ASP A 82 -8.67 13.05 7.84
N SER A 83 -7.39 12.76 7.61
CA SER A 83 -6.96 11.47 7.10
C SER A 83 -7.30 10.29 8.03
N ALA A 84 -7.41 10.53 9.35
CA ALA A 84 -7.81 9.50 10.31
C ALA A 84 -9.29 9.15 10.18
N GLU A 85 -10.16 10.15 10.07
CA GLU A 85 -11.60 9.92 9.87
C GLU A 85 -11.87 9.35 8.47
N TRP A 86 -11.10 9.77 7.48
CA TRP A 86 -11.20 9.21 6.13
C TRP A 86 -10.79 7.73 6.10
N ALA A 87 -9.73 7.36 6.82
CA ALA A 87 -9.30 5.97 6.94
C ALA A 87 -10.35 5.08 7.64
N LYS A 88 -11.02 5.57 8.70
CA LYS A 88 -12.13 4.85 9.35
C LYS A 88 -13.29 4.63 8.38
N LYS A 89 -13.70 5.65 7.65
CA LYS A 89 -14.77 5.52 6.66
C LYS A 89 -14.39 4.56 5.53
N ALA A 90 -13.12 4.52 5.12
CA ALA A 90 -12.62 3.56 4.14
C ALA A 90 -12.64 2.11 4.70
N GLU A 91 -12.31 1.91 5.97
CA GLU A 91 -12.45 0.61 6.64
C GLU A 91 -13.92 0.18 6.72
N GLU A 92 -14.84 1.08 7.07
CA GLU A 92 -16.29 0.82 7.06
C GLU A 92 -16.83 0.51 5.66
N ALA A 93 -16.23 1.08 4.63
CA ALA A 93 -16.55 0.79 3.23
C ALA A 93 -16.01 -0.57 2.73
N GLY A 94 -15.28 -1.30 3.58
CA GLY A 94 -14.81 -2.65 3.28
C GLY A 94 -13.37 -2.73 2.78
N ALA A 95 -12.52 -1.74 3.08
CA ALA A 95 -11.09 -1.83 2.79
C ALA A 95 -10.43 -2.96 3.58
N ASP A 96 -9.52 -3.67 2.94
CA ASP A 96 -8.59 -4.59 3.59
C ASP A 96 -7.26 -3.92 3.91
N ILE A 97 -6.90 -2.93 3.11
CA ILE A 97 -5.66 -2.14 3.20
C ILE A 97 -6.02 -0.67 2.97
N ILE A 98 -5.41 0.23 3.72
CA ILE A 98 -5.45 1.66 3.43
C ILE A 98 -4.23 2.05 2.60
N VAL A 99 -4.43 2.85 1.55
CA VAL A 99 -3.35 3.51 0.81
C VAL A 99 -3.42 4.99 1.15
N LEU A 100 -2.42 5.50 1.86
CA LEU A 100 -2.30 6.92 2.14
C LEU A 100 -1.35 7.56 1.13
N ALA A 101 -1.90 8.38 0.23
CA ALA A 101 -1.12 9.17 -0.71
C ALA A 101 -0.78 10.53 -0.09
N LEU A 102 0.50 10.78 0.11
CA LEU A 102 1.01 12.08 0.55
C LEU A 102 0.92 13.09 -0.60
N MET A 103 0.68 14.33 -0.26
CA MET A 103 0.55 15.42 -1.23
C MET A 103 1.85 16.21 -1.34
N LEU A 104 2.02 16.90 -2.47
CA LEU A 104 3.24 17.66 -2.76
C LEU A 104 3.49 18.79 -1.74
N GLU A 105 2.42 19.36 -1.24
CA GLU A 105 2.39 20.46 -0.27
C GLU A 105 2.66 20.01 1.17
N ASP A 106 2.75 18.71 1.42
CA ASP A 106 3.01 18.21 2.78
C ASP A 106 4.44 18.57 3.21
N SER A 107 4.56 19.06 4.42
CA SER A 107 5.83 19.09 5.13
C SER A 107 6.16 17.69 5.68
N VAL A 108 7.40 17.49 6.11
CA VAL A 108 7.81 16.25 6.78
C VAL A 108 6.96 15.99 8.01
N ASP A 109 6.69 17.02 8.81
CA ASP A 109 5.87 16.89 10.02
C ASP A 109 4.40 16.53 9.70
N ASP A 110 3.84 17.13 8.64
CA ASP A 110 2.48 16.79 8.18
C ASP A 110 2.41 15.33 7.72
N ALA A 111 3.37 14.87 6.93
CA ALA A 111 3.43 13.50 6.45
C ALA A 111 3.52 12.48 7.59
N VAL A 112 4.44 12.69 8.53
CA VAL A 112 4.59 11.81 9.70
C VAL A 112 3.34 11.83 10.57
N LYS A 113 2.74 13.00 10.78
CA LYS A 113 1.51 13.16 11.55
C LYS A 113 0.34 12.43 10.88
N ALA A 114 0.15 12.61 9.57
CA ALA A 114 -0.92 11.95 8.82
C ALA A 114 -0.80 10.41 8.90
N VAL A 115 0.40 9.87 8.66
CA VAL A 115 0.65 8.43 8.76
C VAL A 115 0.35 7.90 10.16
N LYS A 116 0.84 8.55 11.21
CA LYS A 116 0.57 8.15 12.60
C LYS A 116 -0.91 8.26 12.97
N SER A 117 -1.60 9.29 12.48
CA SER A 117 -3.04 9.45 12.70
C SER A 117 -3.84 8.31 12.06
N VAL A 118 -3.53 7.93 10.82
CA VAL A 118 -4.15 6.79 10.15
C VAL A 118 -3.85 5.48 10.87
N LEU A 119 -2.59 5.25 11.27
CA LEU A 119 -2.21 4.06 12.05
C LEU A 119 -2.96 3.97 13.39
N GLY A 120 -3.23 5.09 14.04
CA GLY A 120 -4.01 5.14 15.27
C GLY A 120 -5.52 5.03 15.08
N ALA A 121 -6.02 5.31 13.88
CA ALA A 121 -7.45 5.34 13.57
C ALA A 121 -8.02 3.98 13.16
N THR A 122 -7.22 3.15 12.48
CA THR A 122 -7.63 1.83 11.98
C THR A 122 -6.62 0.75 12.38
N GLY A 123 -7.08 -0.51 12.41
CA GLY A 123 -6.22 -1.67 12.57
C GLY A 123 -5.72 -2.27 11.27
N LEU A 124 -6.03 -1.66 10.12
CA LEU A 124 -5.67 -2.18 8.80
C LEU A 124 -4.19 -1.98 8.48
N PRO A 125 -3.59 -2.85 7.65
CA PRO A 125 -2.29 -2.59 7.05
C PRO A 125 -2.29 -1.30 6.23
N LEU A 126 -1.14 -0.65 6.15
CA LEU A 126 -1.01 0.66 5.49
C LEU A 126 0.06 0.62 4.40
N VAL A 127 -0.29 1.17 3.26
CA VAL A 127 0.61 1.55 2.17
C VAL A 127 0.75 3.06 2.19
N VAL A 128 1.96 3.59 2.05
CA VAL A 128 2.21 5.03 1.99
C VAL A 128 2.88 5.37 0.67
N TRP A 129 2.22 6.21 -0.12
CA TRP A 129 2.78 6.72 -1.38
C TRP A 129 3.27 8.15 -1.21
N GLY A 130 4.43 8.42 -1.77
CA GLY A 130 4.90 9.79 -1.96
C GLY A 130 4.15 10.51 -3.10
N PRO A 131 4.33 11.82 -3.24
CA PRO A 131 3.62 12.63 -4.26
C PRO A 131 4.07 12.38 -5.71
N GLY A 132 5.05 11.50 -5.96
CA GLY A 132 5.50 11.14 -7.30
C GLY A 132 6.59 12.06 -7.86
N GLN A 133 7.24 12.84 -7.01
CA GLN A 133 8.46 13.57 -7.33
C GLN A 133 9.61 13.01 -6.52
N ALA A 134 10.61 12.43 -7.19
CA ALA A 134 11.66 11.63 -6.58
C ALA A 134 12.36 12.30 -5.38
N GLU A 135 12.64 13.57 -5.47
CA GLU A 135 13.28 14.34 -4.38
C GLU A 135 12.32 14.51 -3.20
N LYS A 136 11.07 14.87 -3.49
CA LYS A 136 10.02 15.03 -2.47
C LYS A 136 9.62 13.70 -1.85
N ASP A 137 9.54 12.63 -2.64
CA ASP A 137 9.31 11.27 -2.14
C ASP A 137 10.38 10.88 -1.12
N ASN A 138 11.66 11.12 -1.44
CA ASN A 138 12.76 10.85 -0.51
C ASN A 138 12.68 11.72 0.76
N GLU A 139 12.35 13.02 0.61
CA GLU A 139 12.18 13.94 1.74
C GLU A 139 11.11 13.47 2.73
N LEU A 140 9.97 13.00 2.22
CA LEU A 140 8.83 12.62 3.05
C LEU A 140 8.89 11.17 3.55
N LEU A 141 9.25 10.21 2.68
CA LEU A 141 9.17 8.79 3.02
C LEU A 141 10.28 8.31 3.95
N VAL A 142 11.44 8.96 3.96
CA VAL A 142 12.52 8.60 4.88
C VAL A 142 12.12 8.85 6.33
N PRO A 143 11.70 10.06 6.74
CA PRO A 143 11.23 10.29 8.11
C PRO A 143 9.97 9.49 8.48
N VAL A 144 9.07 9.25 7.53
CA VAL A 144 7.90 8.38 7.74
C VAL A 144 8.34 6.97 8.11
N ALA A 145 9.28 6.39 7.36
CA ALA A 145 9.78 5.04 7.64
C ALA A 145 10.42 4.94 9.03
N GLU A 146 11.22 5.92 9.41
CA GLU A 146 11.86 5.96 10.74
C GLU A 146 10.82 6.09 11.86
N ALA A 147 9.82 6.95 11.67
CA ALA A 147 8.78 7.23 12.65
C ALA A 147 7.78 6.07 12.86
N THR A 148 7.76 5.11 11.93
CA THR A 148 6.82 3.97 11.89
C THR A 148 7.52 2.62 11.91
N LYS A 149 8.75 2.58 12.40
CA LYS A 149 9.55 1.37 12.52
C LYS A 149 8.76 0.24 13.21
N GLY A 150 8.77 -0.93 12.60
CA GLY A 150 8.07 -2.12 13.10
C GLY A 150 6.65 -2.31 12.58
N GLU A 151 6.01 -1.31 11.97
CA GLU A 151 4.65 -1.42 11.44
C GLU A 151 4.55 -2.23 10.13
N LYS A 152 5.67 -2.51 9.48
CA LYS A 152 5.75 -3.27 8.22
C LYS A 152 4.84 -2.69 7.13
N LEU A 153 4.98 -1.37 6.93
CA LEU A 153 4.30 -0.62 5.87
C LEU A 153 4.83 -1.03 4.49
N VAL A 154 4.07 -0.70 3.45
CA VAL A 154 4.59 -0.65 2.08
C VAL A 154 4.86 0.80 1.73
N LEU A 155 6.09 1.13 1.38
CA LEU A 155 6.51 2.47 0.97
C LEU A 155 6.67 2.52 -0.55
N GLY A 156 6.19 3.56 -1.16
CA GLY A 156 6.29 3.74 -2.61
C GLY A 156 5.83 5.13 -3.06
N ILE A 157 5.86 5.37 -4.33
CA ILE A 157 6.21 4.40 -5.40
C ILE A 157 7.70 4.55 -5.70
N CYS A 158 8.44 3.45 -5.69
CA CYS A 158 9.84 3.44 -6.06
C CYS A 158 9.98 3.40 -7.58
N GLU A 159 10.75 4.33 -8.14
CA GLU A 159 11.13 4.42 -9.55
C GLU A 159 12.65 4.62 -9.66
N ASP A 160 13.17 4.70 -10.87
CA ASP A 160 14.62 4.78 -11.14
C ASP A 160 15.36 5.88 -10.32
N LYS A 161 14.71 7.01 -10.08
CA LYS A 161 15.36 8.15 -9.41
C LYS A 161 15.32 8.13 -7.88
N ASN A 162 14.39 7.38 -7.26
CA ASN A 162 14.19 7.40 -5.80
C ASN A 162 14.40 6.04 -5.12
N TYR A 163 14.41 4.91 -5.87
CA TYR A 163 14.36 3.58 -5.28
C TYR A 163 15.52 3.30 -4.31
N ARG A 164 16.72 3.77 -4.57
CA ARG A 164 17.90 3.49 -3.74
C ARG A 164 17.71 3.97 -2.31
N THR A 165 17.24 5.21 -2.15
CA THR A 165 16.99 5.82 -0.85
C THR A 165 15.82 5.14 -0.14
N ILE A 166 14.69 4.96 -0.84
CA ILE A 166 13.48 4.38 -0.25
C ILE A 166 13.72 2.91 0.15
N VAL A 167 14.36 2.10 -0.72
CA VAL A 167 14.66 0.70 -0.40
C VAL A 167 15.60 0.58 0.79
N ALA A 168 16.68 1.38 0.83
CA ALA A 168 17.62 1.35 1.95
C ALA A 168 16.91 1.69 3.28
N THR A 169 16.09 2.74 3.28
CA THR A 169 15.34 3.16 4.46
C THR A 169 14.28 2.15 4.88
N ALA A 170 13.54 1.58 3.92
CA ALA A 170 12.56 0.54 4.18
C ALA A 170 13.20 -0.69 4.83
N MET A 171 14.31 -1.16 4.28
CA MET A 171 15.05 -2.30 4.84
C MET A 171 15.56 -2.02 6.27
N ALA A 172 16.09 -0.84 6.54
CA ALA A 172 16.60 -0.45 7.85
C ALA A 172 15.51 -0.41 8.93
N ASN A 173 14.26 -0.12 8.55
CA ASN A 173 13.12 0.04 9.45
C ASN A 173 12.11 -1.11 9.40
N GLY A 174 12.37 -2.17 8.61
CA GLY A 174 11.49 -3.35 8.53
C GLY A 174 10.23 -3.14 7.69
N HIS A 175 10.28 -2.24 6.72
CA HIS A 175 9.20 -1.97 5.78
C HIS A 175 9.38 -2.72 4.45
N LEU A 176 8.32 -2.75 3.67
CA LEU A 176 8.26 -3.25 2.31
C LEU A 176 8.32 -2.07 1.32
N VAL A 177 8.57 -2.35 0.06
CA VAL A 177 8.54 -1.35 -0.99
C VAL A 177 7.65 -1.77 -2.13
N GLN A 178 7.00 -0.79 -2.76
CA GLN A 178 6.31 -0.94 -4.02
C GLN A 178 7.10 -0.21 -5.10
N ALA A 179 7.51 -0.94 -6.13
CA ALA A 179 8.21 -0.39 -7.27
C ALA A 179 7.32 -0.38 -8.51
N ARG A 180 7.58 0.58 -9.39
CA ARG A 180 6.93 0.70 -10.69
C ARG A 180 7.97 0.97 -11.76
N THR A 181 7.86 0.26 -12.88
CA THR A 181 8.68 0.49 -14.08
C THR A 181 7.76 1.01 -15.19
N PRO A 182 7.67 2.33 -15.39
CA PRO A 182 6.75 2.88 -16.37
C PRO A 182 7.20 2.52 -17.79
N MET A 183 6.45 1.62 -18.42
CA MET A 183 6.61 1.17 -19.81
C MET A 183 8.00 0.62 -20.22
N ASP A 184 8.84 0.27 -19.25
CA ASP A 184 10.15 -0.34 -19.53
C ASP A 184 10.37 -1.57 -18.65
N VAL A 185 10.41 -2.74 -19.27
CA VAL A 185 10.60 -4.05 -18.60
C VAL A 185 12.05 -4.27 -18.13
N ASN A 186 13.00 -3.44 -18.54
CA ASN A 186 14.41 -3.55 -18.15
C ASN A 186 14.80 -2.68 -16.95
N LEU A 187 13.87 -1.90 -16.41
CA LEU A 187 14.07 -1.09 -15.20
C LEU A 187 13.84 -1.89 -13.93
#